data_32a8bf33ae3a1be1f88f002db07d2b43
#
_entry.id   32a8bf33ae3a1be1f88f002db07d2b43
#
_cell.length_a   1.000
_cell.length_b   1.000
_cell.length_c   1.000
_cell.angle_alpha   90.00
_cell.angle_beta   90.00
_cell.angle_gamma   90.00
#
_symmetry.space_group_name_H-M   'P 1'
#
loop_
_entity.id
_entity.type
_entity.pdbx_description
1 polymer ?
#
loop_
_entity_poly.entity_id
_entity_poly.type
_entity_poly.pdbx_seq_one_letter_code
_entity_poly.pdbx_strand_id
1 'polypeptide(L)'
;MLKDRTYIRVILPLRLDWEPYYYVPAEMAKEGLAAGMRVSVLFARKKYLGVVSAAGVEPDVEESKINAVLSLERGLETITANELELWRFVSGYYLCTVGEVYKAAYPQLKVDKEVADAKREEKRLFVIDRKLQALASRKERLSAFLEKKRLAAERAKSDSSKKKFSDEAEKYASQISLVEQSMSMLEDEKVSGPDNVRCFESSYEVSLSAAQNDAYSDVKSAFQEHLPVLLNGVTGSGKTEIYVKLALETMRQGKNVLYMIPEIAVSRQLEERLRRIFGAYLFTFHSKVTAAKREEVASEIRAGNYIVLGTRSSIFLPHHDLGLIIVDEEHDTSYKQDAPAPRYNGRDTALMLARIDGAEIILGTATPSLESLYNCRIGRMKKVDLPERYYGASDSDVEIIDTS
;
A
#
# COMPACT_ATOMS: atom_id res chain seq x y z
N MET A 1 10.33 47.32 12.58
CA MET A 1 9.58 46.17 13.14
C MET A 1 9.18 45.13 12.08
N LEU A 2 10.02 44.79 11.09
CA LEU A 2 9.71 43.86 9.99
C LEU A 2 10.74 42.69 9.84
N LYS A 3 11.73 42.60 10.77
CA LYS A 3 12.84 41.65 10.66
C LYS A 3 12.58 40.22 11.20
N ASP A 4 11.40 39.93 11.76
CA ASP A 4 11.12 38.62 12.41
C ASP A 4 9.94 37.85 11.80
N ARG A 5 9.63 38.09 10.53
CA ARG A 5 8.58 37.28 9.85
C ARG A 5 9.18 36.01 9.27
N THR A 6 8.65 34.86 9.67
CA THR A 6 8.97 33.59 9.08
C THR A 6 8.10 33.37 7.84
N TYR A 7 8.73 33.08 6.71
CA TYR A 7 8.03 32.78 5.47
C TYR A 7 8.14 31.28 5.15
N ILE A 8 7.08 30.76 4.50
CA ILE A 8 7.00 29.38 4.04
C ILE A 8 6.56 29.34 2.57
N ARG A 9 6.94 28.29 1.87
CA ARG A 9 6.33 27.92 0.58
C ARG A 9 5.32 26.82 0.80
N VAL A 10 4.22 26.85 0.04
CA VAL A 10 3.09 25.93 0.23
C VAL A 10 2.68 25.32 -1.10
N ILE A 11 2.61 23.97 -1.12
CA ILE A 11 2.00 23.21 -2.21
C ILE A 11 0.49 23.26 -2.02
N LEU A 12 -0.23 23.78 -3.02
CA LEU A 12 -1.69 23.78 -3.07
C LEU A 12 -2.21 22.69 -4.03
N PRO A 13 -3.41 22.12 -3.81
CA PRO A 13 -4.01 21.10 -4.70
C PRO A 13 -4.54 21.74 -5.99
N LEU A 14 -3.72 22.55 -6.63
CA LEU A 14 -4.01 23.34 -7.83
C LEU A 14 -2.92 23.12 -8.88
N ARG A 15 -3.28 23.37 -10.14
CA ARG A 15 -2.32 23.38 -11.24
C ARG A 15 -1.57 24.71 -11.24
N LEU A 16 -0.50 24.80 -10.46
CA LEU A 16 0.39 25.95 -10.35
C LEU A 16 1.82 25.49 -10.66
N ASP A 17 2.49 26.21 -11.57
CA ASP A 17 3.90 25.95 -11.92
C ASP A 17 4.88 26.51 -10.88
N TRP A 18 4.38 27.12 -9.81
CA TRP A 18 5.11 27.70 -8.72
C TRP A 18 4.41 27.45 -7.38
N GLU A 19 5.17 27.52 -6.28
CA GLU A 19 4.67 27.33 -4.93
C GLU A 19 4.52 28.71 -4.27
N PRO A 20 3.30 29.15 -3.87
CA PRO A 20 3.08 30.45 -3.28
C PRO A 20 3.71 30.60 -1.90
N TYR A 21 4.21 31.80 -1.63
CA TYR A 21 4.72 32.20 -0.32
C TYR A 21 3.61 32.63 0.60
N TYR A 22 3.76 32.29 1.87
CA TYR A 22 2.92 32.78 2.98
C TYR A 22 3.79 33.18 4.14
N TYR A 23 3.38 34.24 4.87
CA TYR A 23 4.03 34.54 6.13
C TYR A 23 3.29 33.83 7.28
N VAL A 24 4.08 33.44 8.28
CA VAL A 24 3.57 32.74 9.46
C VAL A 24 3.37 33.77 10.58
N PRO A 25 2.16 33.91 11.16
CA PRO A 25 1.95 34.73 12.35
C PRO A 25 2.88 34.33 13.49
N ALA A 26 3.36 35.30 14.25
CA ALA A 26 4.37 35.09 15.31
C ALA A 26 3.96 34.03 16.36
N GLU A 27 2.68 33.92 16.64
CA GLU A 27 2.14 32.92 17.56
C GLU A 27 2.32 31.49 17.01
N MET A 28 2.07 31.27 15.70
CA MET A 28 2.25 30.00 15.03
C MET A 28 3.73 29.66 14.77
N ALA A 29 4.56 30.68 14.57
CA ALA A 29 6.01 30.51 14.34
C ALA A 29 6.74 29.94 15.57
N LYS A 30 6.26 30.22 16.80
CA LYS A 30 6.81 29.64 18.03
C LYS A 30 6.71 28.13 18.14
N GLU A 31 5.82 27.53 17.40
CA GLU A 31 5.55 26.09 17.42
C GLU A 31 6.49 25.28 16.52
N GLY A 32 7.35 25.96 15.74
CA GLY A 32 8.26 25.33 14.81
C GLY A 32 7.54 24.77 13.57
N LEU A 33 7.71 25.39 12.41
CA LEU A 33 7.18 24.87 11.15
C LEU A 33 8.23 24.05 10.43
N ALA A 34 7.79 22.90 9.91
CA ALA A 34 8.62 22.01 9.11
C ALA A 34 7.93 21.67 7.78
N ALA A 35 8.72 21.26 6.81
CA ALA A 35 8.20 20.70 5.57
C ALA A 35 7.28 19.50 5.86
N GLY A 36 6.22 19.36 5.08
CA GLY A 36 5.21 18.33 5.26
C GLY A 36 4.02 18.73 6.14
N MET A 37 4.15 19.74 7.00
CA MET A 37 3.04 20.19 7.83
C MET A 37 1.88 20.72 6.99
N ARG A 38 0.66 20.52 7.50
CA ARG A 38 -0.58 20.95 6.83
C ARG A 38 -0.98 22.34 7.32
N VAL A 39 -1.32 23.21 6.38
CA VAL A 39 -1.72 24.57 6.65
C VAL A 39 -2.97 24.97 5.86
N SER A 40 -3.86 25.74 6.49
CA SER A 40 -4.93 26.41 5.79
C SER A 40 -4.49 27.79 5.34
N VAL A 41 -4.70 28.09 4.08
CA VAL A 41 -4.30 29.36 3.48
C VAL A 41 -5.37 29.90 2.54
N LEU A 42 -5.35 31.23 2.28
CA LEU A 42 -6.15 31.88 1.26
C LEU A 42 -5.36 31.99 -0.04
N PHE A 43 -5.92 31.47 -1.14
CA PHE A 43 -5.39 31.68 -2.48
C PHE A 43 -6.56 32.08 -3.42
N ALA A 44 -6.40 33.18 -4.16
CA ALA A 44 -7.45 33.73 -5.03
C ALA A 44 -8.83 33.85 -4.33
N ARG A 45 -8.84 34.31 -3.08
CA ARG A 45 -10.03 34.47 -2.20
C ARG A 45 -10.72 33.16 -1.81
N LYS A 46 -10.11 32.00 -2.03
CA LYS A 46 -10.62 30.71 -1.59
C LYS A 46 -9.68 30.11 -0.55
N LYS A 47 -10.27 29.42 0.42
CA LYS A 47 -9.52 28.69 1.43
C LYS A 47 -9.07 27.33 0.86
N TYR A 48 -7.79 27.04 1.02
CA TYR A 48 -7.20 25.76 0.60
C TYR A 48 -6.42 25.15 1.77
N LEU A 49 -6.43 23.84 1.80
CA LEU A 49 -5.51 23.07 2.61
C LEU A 49 -4.25 22.82 1.79
N GLY A 50 -3.13 23.34 2.27
CA GLY A 50 -1.83 23.20 1.64
C GLY A 50 -0.87 22.35 2.47
N VAL A 51 0.26 22.05 1.87
CA VAL A 51 1.40 21.36 2.50
C VAL A 51 2.59 22.30 2.48
N VAL A 52 3.23 22.51 3.60
CA VAL A 52 4.48 23.28 3.69
C VAL A 52 5.56 22.52 2.93
N SER A 53 6.09 23.11 1.87
CA SER A 53 7.19 22.53 1.08
C SER A 53 8.56 22.96 1.57
N ALA A 54 8.65 24.18 2.11
CA ALA A 54 9.86 24.71 2.72
C ALA A 54 9.50 25.78 3.77
N ALA A 55 10.25 25.84 4.86
CA ALA A 55 10.08 26.82 5.93
C ALA A 55 11.36 27.63 6.11
N GLY A 56 11.22 28.87 6.62
CA GLY A 56 12.35 29.77 6.83
C GLY A 56 13.01 30.26 5.53
N VAL A 57 12.19 30.43 4.47
CA VAL A 57 12.65 30.86 3.15
C VAL A 57 12.57 32.35 2.99
N GLU A 58 13.48 32.94 2.22
CA GLU A 58 13.37 34.34 1.79
C GLU A 58 12.48 34.44 0.56
N PRO A 59 11.40 35.24 0.59
CA PRO A 59 10.53 35.41 -0.57
C PRO A 59 11.20 36.22 -1.68
N ASP A 60 11.02 35.80 -2.92
CA ASP A 60 11.46 36.50 -4.14
C ASP A 60 10.39 37.42 -4.71
N VAL A 61 9.32 37.65 -3.98
CA VAL A 61 8.18 38.52 -4.31
C VAL A 61 7.98 39.61 -3.30
N GLU A 62 7.30 40.69 -3.68
CA GLU A 62 7.00 41.83 -2.79
C GLU A 62 6.18 41.35 -1.57
N GLU A 63 6.58 41.70 -0.36
CA GLU A 63 5.91 41.31 0.89
C GLU A 63 4.42 41.70 0.92
N SER A 64 4.06 42.79 0.26
CA SER A 64 2.67 43.27 0.14
C SER A 64 1.72 42.26 -0.55
N LYS A 65 2.28 41.35 -1.30
CA LYS A 65 1.55 40.29 -2.06
C LYS A 65 1.46 38.97 -1.30
N ILE A 66 2.14 38.88 -0.15
CA ILE A 66 2.20 37.64 0.65
C ILE A 66 1.11 37.63 1.71
N ASN A 67 0.21 36.67 1.64
CA ASN A 67 -0.85 36.49 2.64
C ASN A 67 -0.35 35.71 3.88
N ALA A 68 -1.10 35.86 4.98
CA ALA A 68 -0.86 35.05 6.18
C ALA A 68 -1.32 33.62 6.04
N VAL A 69 -0.67 32.71 6.75
CA VAL A 69 -1.25 31.40 7.08
C VAL A 69 -2.46 31.62 7.98
N LEU A 70 -3.58 30.96 7.67
CA LEU A 70 -4.81 31.08 8.47
C LEU A 70 -4.76 30.20 9.72
N SER A 71 -4.37 28.95 9.57
CA SER A 71 -4.27 27.97 10.66
C SER A 71 -3.28 26.86 10.33
N LEU A 72 -2.70 26.26 11.38
CA LEU A 72 -1.99 24.99 11.34
C LEU A 72 -3.01 23.87 11.57
N GLU A 73 -3.04 22.91 10.64
CA GLU A 73 -4.00 21.81 10.72
C GLU A 73 -3.39 20.62 11.49
N ARG A 74 -3.28 20.77 12.82
CA ARG A 74 -2.63 19.80 13.72
C ARG A 74 -3.33 18.44 13.77
N GLY A 75 -4.62 18.41 13.49
CA GLY A 75 -5.41 17.16 13.41
C GLY A 75 -5.17 16.35 12.13
N LEU A 76 -4.30 16.85 11.23
CA LEU A 76 -3.91 16.15 10.00
C LEU A 76 -2.46 15.70 10.11
N GLU A 77 -2.22 14.49 9.64
CA GLU A 77 -0.89 13.90 9.58
C GLU A 77 0.06 14.74 8.71
N THR A 78 1.30 14.83 9.13
CA THR A 78 2.38 15.46 8.37
C THR A 78 2.74 14.60 7.17
N ILE A 79 2.95 15.21 6.01
CA ILE A 79 3.48 14.54 4.82
C ILE A 79 4.95 14.26 5.05
N THR A 80 5.37 13.04 4.81
CA THR A 80 6.76 12.63 5.00
C THR A 80 7.68 13.21 3.92
N ALA A 81 8.98 13.23 4.20
CA ALA A 81 9.98 13.66 3.22
C ALA A 81 9.96 12.76 1.98
N ASN A 82 9.76 11.45 2.16
CA ASN A 82 9.68 10.46 1.07
C ASN A 82 8.46 10.70 0.18
N GLU A 83 7.29 11.01 0.76
CA GLU A 83 6.11 11.39 -0.03
C GLU A 83 6.38 12.66 -0.85
N LEU A 84 6.99 13.70 -0.26
CA LEU A 84 7.32 14.94 -0.98
C LEU A 84 8.33 14.69 -2.11
N GLU A 85 9.32 13.83 -1.88
CA GLU A 85 10.32 13.45 -2.90
C GLU A 85 9.65 12.71 -4.05
N LEU A 86 8.77 11.74 -3.76
CA LEU A 86 8.00 11.02 -4.76
C LEU A 86 7.12 11.99 -5.58
N TRP A 87 6.47 12.96 -4.94
CA TRP A 87 5.63 13.93 -5.64
C TRP A 87 6.44 14.82 -6.57
N ARG A 88 7.63 15.25 -6.16
CA ARG A 88 8.55 16.04 -7.00
C ARG A 88 9.05 15.22 -8.19
N PHE A 89 9.39 13.95 -7.98
CA PHE A 89 9.75 13.04 -9.06
C PHE A 89 8.60 12.92 -10.08
N VAL A 90 7.39 12.60 -9.61
CA VAL A 90 6.22 12.44 -10.49
C VAL A 90 5.93 13.74 -11.25
N SER A 91 6.01 14.88 -10.58
CA SER A 91 5.82 16.19 -11.19
C SER A 91 6.82 16.47 -12.31
N GLY A 92 8.11 16.28 -12.03
CA GLY A 92 9.17 16.55 -13.01
C GLY A 92 9.20 15.55 -14.17
N TYR A 93 9.04 14.26 -13.87
CA TYR A 93 9.14 13.19 -14.87
C TYR A 93 7.93 13.13 -15.80
N TYR A 94 6.71 13.35 -15.27
CA TYR A 94 5.48 13.30 -16.06
C TYR A 94 4.93 14.69 -16.45
N LEU A 95 5.72 15.74 -16.28
CA LEU A 95 5.42 17.12 -16.72
C LEU A 95 4.05 17.60 -16.22
N CYS A 96 3.81 17.44 -14.94
CA CYS A 96 2.63 17.95 -14.23
C CYS A 96 3.07 18.82 -13.04
N THR A 97 2.16 19.51 -12.40
CA THR A 97 2.48 20.29 -11.20
C THR A 97 2.47 19.43 -9.93
N VAL A 98 3.28 19.78 -8.94
CA VAL A 98 3.26 19.09 -7.64
C VAL A 98 1.88 19.16 -6.98
N GLY A 99 1.14 20.27 -7.20
CA GLY A 99 -0.23 20.42 -6.73
C GLY A 99 -1.22 19.42 -7.34
N GLU A 100 -1.03 19.02 -8.60
CA GLU A 100 -1.82 17.96 -9.23
C GLU A 100 -1.50 16.59 -8.62
N VAL A 101 -0.22 16.33 -8.29
CA VAL A 101 0.19 15.10 -7.58
C VAL A 101 -0.39 15.07 -6.17
N TYR A 102 -0.29 16.18 -5.43
CA TYR A 102 -0.91 16.33 -4.12
C TYR A 102 -2.41 16.04 -4.14
N LYS A 103 -3.13 16.60 -5.13
CA LYS A 103 -4.56 16.34 -5.31
C LYS A 103 -4.86 14.87 -5.60
N ALA A 104 -4.00 14.17 -6.34
CA ALA A 104 -4.15 12.74 -6.61
C ALA A 104 -3.88 11.89 -5.37
N ALA A 105 -2.86 12.25 -4.59
CA ALA A 105 -2.54 11.59 -3.33
C ALA A 105 -3.62 11.80 -2.25
N TYR A 106 -4.21 13.01 -2.18
CA TYR A 106 -5.19 13.41 -1.17
C TYR A 106 -6.44 14.07 -1.82
N PRO A 107 -7.30 13.32 -2.52
CA PRO A 107 -8.38 13.87 -3.37
C PRO A 107 -9.52 14.54 -2.61
N GLN A 108 -9.66 14.35 -1.29
CA GLN A 108 -10.85 14.74 -0.54
C GLN A 108 -10.57 15.53 0.74
N LEU A 109 -9.50 16.31 0.73
CA LEU A 109 -9.19 17.20 1.84
C LEU A 109 -10.22 18.34 1.91
N LYS A 110 -11.22 18.20 2.79
CA LYS A 110 -12.11 19.28 3.17
C LYS A 110 -11.52 20.01 4.38
N VAL A 111 -11.51 21.34 4.30
CA VAL A 111 -11.00 22.23 5.36
C VAL A 111 -11.94 22.33 6.57
N ASP A 112 -13.16 21.75 6.48
CA ASP A 112 -14.21 21.93 7.47
C ASP A 112 -14.37 20.71 8.39
N LYS A 113 -13.35 20.36 9.15
CA LYS A 113 -13.58 19.57 10.38
C LYS A 113 -12.47 19.86 11.40
N GLU A 114 -12.80 20.66 12.39
CA GLU A 114 -12.26 20.52 13.74
C GLU A 114 -12.69 19.13 14.26
N VAL A 115 -11.91 18.12 13.93
CA VAL A 115 -12.03 16.84 14.62
C VAL A 115 -11.11 16.92 15.81
N ALA A 116 -11.66 17.31 16.95
CA ALA A 116 -10.95 17.20 18.22
C ALA A 116 -10.42 15.77 18.39
N ASP A 117 -9.18 15.62 18.89
CA ASP A 117 -8.55 14.30 19.11
C ASP A 117 -9.42 13.33 19.90
N ALA A 118 -10.26 13.84 20.80
CA ALA A 118 -11.27 13.06 21.52
C ALA A 118 -12.32 12.39 20.61
N LYS A 119 -12.76 13.06 19.55
CA LYS A 119 -13.70 12.48 18.57
C LYS A 119 -13.01 11.46 17.64
N ARG A 120 -11.72 11.62 17.43
CA ARG A 120 -10.92 10.68 16.64
C ARG A 120 -10.74 9.36 17.38
N GLU A 121 -10.42 9.43 18.67
CA GLU A 121 -10.27 8.25 19.53
C GLU A 121 -11.62 7.55 19.76
N GLU A 122 -12.72 8.29 20.00
CA GLU A 122 -14.06 7.73 20.10
C GLU A 122 -14.48 7.01 18.80
N LYS A 123 -14.16 7.58 17.64
CA LYS A 123 -14.43 6.97 16.33
C LYS A 123 -13.56 5.73 16.11
N ARG A 124 -12.29 5.76 16.52
CA ARG A 124 -11.37 4.62 16.47
C ARG A 124 -11.91 3.46 17.30
N LEU A 125 -12.23 3.70 18.56
CA LEU A 125 -12.81 2.71 19.48
C LEU A 125 -14.12 2.14 18.94
N PHE A 126 -14.99 2.97 18.38
CA PHE A 126 -16.24 2.54 17.75
C PHE A 126 -15.99 1.60 16.55
N VAL A 127 -14.99 1.89 15.72
CA VAL A 127 -14.62 1.04 14.57
C VAL A 127 -14.07 -0.30 15.06
N ILE A 128 -13.21 -0.30 16.09
CA ILE A 128 -12.67 -1.52 16.70
C ILE A 128 -13.80 -2.37 17.26
N ASP A 129 -14.72 -1.80 18.04
CA ASP A 129 -15.86 -2.50 18.62
C ASP A 129 -16.75 -3.13 17.55
N ARG A 130 -17.01 -2.41 16.47
CA ARG A 130 -17.78 -2.93 15.34
C ARG A 130 -17.08 -4.09 14.64
N LYS A 131 -15.76 -4.02 14.48
CA LYS A 131 -14.93 -5.13 13.93
C LYS A 131 -14.98 -6.35 14.85
N LEU A 132 -14.83 -6.16 16.17
CA LEU A 132 -14.93 -7.22 17.18
C LEU A 132 -16.31 -7.90 17.16
N GLN A 133 -17.40 -7.15 17.09
CA GLN A 133 -18.74 -7.71 16.96
C GLN A 133 -18.93 -8.54 15.69
N ALA A 134 -18.41 -8.09 14.56
CA ALA A 134 -18.48 -8.82 13.30
C ALA A 134 -17.68 -10.14 13.36
N LEU A 135 -16.50 -10.12 13.99
CA LEU A 135 -15.67 -11.32 14.19
C LEU A 135 -16.31 -12.28 15.19
N ALA A 136 -16.89 -11.79 16.26
CA ALA A 136 -17.63 -12.62 17.24
C ALA A 136 -18.82 -13.34 16.58
N SER A 137 -19.63 -12.66 15.79
CA SER A 137 -20.72 -13.25 15.02
C SER A 137 -20.24 -14.26 13.96
N ARG A 138 -19.03 -14.05 13.41
CA ARG A 138 -18.43 -15.01 12.49
C ARG A 138 -17.93 -16.24 13.22
N LYS A 139 -17.28 -16.07 14.37
CA LYS A 139 -16.82 -17.17 15.25
C LYS A 139 -17.98 -18.07 15.65
N GLU A 140 -19.09 -17.49 16.10
CA GLU A 140 -20.28 -18.22 16.51
C GLU A 140 -20.85 -19.08 15.37
N ARG A 141 -20.95 -18.53 14.16
CA ARG A 141 -21.38 -19.29 12.97
C ARG A 141 -20.42 -20.44 12.62
N LEU A 142 -19.12 -20.20 12.66
CA LEU A 142 -18.11 -21.23 12.42
C LEU A 142 -18.14 -22.34 13.47
N SER A 143 -18.34 -21.98 14.75
CA SER A 143 -18.45 -22.93 15.85
C SER A 143 -19.68 -23.85 15.69
N ALA A 144 -20.83 -23.28 15.28
CA ALA A 144 -22.01 -24.07 15.00
C ALA A 144 -21.80 -25.06 13.82
N PHE A 145 -21.08 -24.64 12.77
CA PHE A 145 -20.72 -25.53 11.66
C PHE A 145 -19.73 -26.64 12.10
N LEU A 146 -18.73 -26.30 12.91
CA LEU A 146 -17.77 -27.23 13.48
C LEU A 146 -18.48 -28.34 14.28
N GLU A 147 -19.37 -27.94 15.19
CA GLU A 147 -20.15 -28.86 16.00
C GLU A 147 -21.02 -29.80 15.15
N LYS A 148 -21.72 -29.23 14.15
CA LYS A 148 -22.52 -30.02 13.19
C LYS A 148 -21.66 -31.06 12.45
N LYS A 149 -20.44 -30.71 12.07
CA LYS A 149 -19.52 -31.62 11.34
C LYS A 149 -18.94 -32.69 12.27
N ARG A 150 -18.62 -32.36 13.51
CA ARG A 150 -18.20 -33.34 14.54
C ARG A 150 -19.28 -34.38 14.82
N LEU A 151 -20.51 -33.93 15.04
CA LEU A 151 -21.67 -34.83 15.23
C LEU A 151 -21.94 -35.69 13.99
N ALA A 152 -21.75 -35.15 12.76
CA ALA A 152 -21.86 -35.93 11.54
C ALA A 152 -20.78 -36.99 11.41
N ALA A 153 -19.54 -36.71 11.82
CA ALA A 153 -18.45 -37.66 11.83
C ALA A 153 -18.70 -38.82 12.81
N GLU A 154 -19.24 -38.51 14.01
CA GLU A 154 -19.62 -39.54 15.01
C GLU A 154 -20.74 -40.46 14.52
N ARG A 155 -21.72 -39.93 13.79
CA ARG A 155 -22.87 -40.69 13.28
C ARG A 155 -22.58 -41.43 11.97
N ALA A 156 -21.46 -41.17 11.32
CA ALA A 156 -21.13 -41.80 10.04
C ALA A 156 -20.82 -43.32 10.18
N LYS A 157 -21.40 -44.12 9.30
CA LYS A 157 -21.26 -45.58 9.34
C LYS A 157 -20.05 -46.08 8.54
N SER A 158 -19.49 -45.31 7.64
CA SER A 158 -18.31 -45.69 6.84
C SER A 158 -17.08 -44.89 7.20
N ASP A 159 -15.91 -45.49 7.16
CA ASP A 159 -14.64 -44.84 7.51
C ASP A 159 -14.29 -43.66 6.55
N SER A 160 -14.65 -43.83 5.25
CA SER A 160 -14.48 -42.76 4.25
C SER A 160 -15.30 -41.49 4.61
N SER A 161 -16.56 -41.70 5.03
CA SER A 161 -17.42 -40.58 5.45
C SER A 161 -16.96 -39.94 6.76
N LYS A 162 -16.49 -40.74 7.72
CA LYS A 162 -15.88 -40.25 8.98
C LYS A 162 -14.70 -39.37 8.67
N LYS A 163 -13.76 -39.82 7.84
CA LYS A 163 -12.57 -39.05 7.45
C LYS A 163 -12.96 -37.73 6.79
N LYS A 164 -13.90 -37.76 5.82
CA LYS A 164 -14.37 -36.56 5.13
C LYS A 164 -14.93 -35.51 6.12
N PHE A 165 -15.80 -35.90 7.04
CA PHE A 165 -16.39 -34.98 8.03
C PHE A 165 -15.37 -34.51 9.05
N SER A 166 -14.37 -35.32 9.41
CA SER A 166 -13.25 -34.94 10.25
C SER A 166 -12.37 -33.88 9.59
N ASP A 167 -12.00 -34.06 8.32
CA ASP A 167 -11.21 -33.10 7.54
C ASP A 167 -11.95 -31.77 7.39
N GLU A 168 -13.28 -31.81 7.20
CA GLU A 168 -14.10 -30.60 7.14
C GLU A 168 -14.17 -29.90 8.53
N ALA A 169 -14.25 -30.67 9.62
CA ALA A 169 -14.24 -30.12 10.99
C ALA A 169 -12.90 -29.45 11.30
N GLU A 170 -11.80 -30.03 10.90
CA GLU A 170 -10.45 -29.46 11.08
C GLU A 170 -10.29 -28.14 10.34
N LYS A 171 -10.85 -28.00 9.12
CA LYS A 171 -10.89 -26.73 8.38
C LYS A 171 -11.67 -25.64 9.13
N TYR A 172 -12.80 -26.00 9.74
CA TYR A 172 -13.55 -25.02 10.55
C TYR A 172 -12.80 -24.65 11.83
N ALA A 173 -12.16 -25.60 12.48
CA ALA A 173 -11.33 -25.34 13.66
C ALA A 173 -10.17 -24.36 13.36
N SER A 174 -9.48 -24.58 12.23
CA SER A 174 -8.42 -23.66 11.76
C SER A 174 -8.96 -22.25 11.46
N GLN A 175 -10.16 -22.15 10.87
CA GLN A 175 -10.78 -20.84 10.63
C GLN A 175 -11.18 -20.14 11.93
N ILE A 176 -11.65 -20.87 12.94
CA ILE A 176 -11.98 -20.31 14.26
C ILE A 176 -10.73 -19.76 14.93
N SER A 177 -9.63 -20.51 14.90
CA SER A 177 -8.34 -20.06 15.46
C SER A 177 -7.87 -18.75 14.84
N LEU A 178 -7.99 -18.60 13.49
CA LEU A 178 -7.65 -17.35 12.80
C LEU A 178 -8.55 -16.17 13.22
N VAL A 179 -9.83 -16.43 13.43
CA VAL A 179 -10.78 -15.40 13.91
C VAL A 179 -10.45 -15.01 15.35
N GLU A 180 -10.12 -15.96 16.22
CA GLU A 180 -9.72 -15.72 17.62
C GLU A 180 -8.43 -14.89 17.68
N GLN A 181 -7.45 -15.22 16.85
CA GLN A 181 -6.22 -14.44 16.76
C GLN A 181 -6.48 -12.99 16.30
N SER A 182 -7.38 -12.81 15.32
CA SER A 182 -7.77 -11.48 14.87
C SER A 182 -8.54 -10.70 15.94
N MET A 183 -9.33 -11.37 16.78
CA MET A 183 -10.04 -10.72 17.89
C MET A 183 -9.06 -10.29 18.99
N SER A 184 -8.12 -11.16 19.38
CA SER A 184 -7.09 -10.84 20.38
C SER A 184 -6.28 -9.61 19.96
N MET A 185 -5.86 -9.54 18.69
CA MET A 185 -5.13 -8.38 18.15
C MET A 185 -5.93 -7.08 18.25
N LEU A 186 -7.24 -7.11 17.97
CA LEU A 186 -8.10 -5.92 18.06
C LEU A 186 -8.38 -5.54 19.54
N GLU A 187 -8.45 -6.50 20.44
CA GLU A 187 -8.57 -6.24 21.88
C GLU A 187 -7.30 -5.60 22.43
N ASP A 188 -6.13 -6.09 22.04
CA ASP A 188 -4.84 -5.50 22.41
C ASP A 188 -4.71 -4.07 21.85
N GLU A 189 -5.15 -3.85 20.61
CA GLU A 189 -5.20 -2.52 19.99
C GLU A 189 -6.12 -1.56 20.75
N LYS A 190 -7.24 -2.05 21.25
CA LYS A 190 -8.18 -1.26 22.04
C LYS A 190 -7.59 -0.78 23.36
N VAL A 191 -6.77 -1.63 24.00
CA VAL A 191 -6.17 -1.35 25.31
C VAL A 191 -4.90 -0.50 25.21
N SER A 192 -4.05 -0.76 24.21
CA SER A 192 -2.68 -0.21 24.13
C SER A 192 -2.57 1.16 23.44
N GLY A 193 -3.63 1.65 22.81
CA GLY A 193 -3.56 2.89 22.03
C GLY A 193 -2.82 2.73 20.68
N PRO A 194 -2.64 3.83 19.92
CA PRO A 194 -2.03 3.79 18.59
C PRO A 194 -0.51 3.56 18.59
N ASP A 195 0.17 3.67 19.74
CA ASP A 195 1.63 3.64 19.83
C ASP A 195 2.24 2.24 19.97
N ASN A 196 1.44 1.18 20.05
CA ASN A 196 1.96 -0.18 20.10
C ASN A 196 2.28 -0.66 18.68
N VAL A 197 3.58 -0.76 18.37
CA VAL A 197 4.08 -1.38 17.13
C VAL A 197 3.60 -2.84 17.10
N ARG A 198 2.66 -3.12 16.22
CA ARG A 198 2.15 -4.48 15.99
C ARG A 198 3.27 -5.32 15.38
N CYS A 199 3.84 -6.26 16.11
CA CYS A 199 4.77 -7.21 15.51
C CYS A 199 3.99 -8.23 14.67
N PHE A 200 4.42 -8.42 13.42
CA PHE A 200 3.83 -9.43 12.56
C PHE A 200 4.30 -10.82 12.97
N GLU A 201 3.36 -11.65 13.37
CA GLU A 201 3.61 -13.05 13.66
C GLU A 201 2.76 -13.92 12.74
N SER A 202 3.38 -14.80 12.00
CA SER A 202 2.71 -15.79 11.16
C SER A 202 3.48 -17.10 11.15
N SER A 203 2.79 -18.18 11.44
CA SER A 203 3.30 -19.56 11.32
C SER A 203 3.12 -20.12 9.91
N TYR A 204 2.59 -19.33 8.97
CA TYR A 204 2.38 -19.78 7.61
C TYR A 204 3.70 -19.94 6.89
N GLU A 205 3.90 -21.11 6.29
CA GLU A 205 5.07 -21.42 5.48
C GLU A 205 4.68 -21.73 4.04
N VAL A 206 5.48 -21.23 3.11
CA VAL A 206 5.29 -21.46 1.68
C VAL A 206 6.21 -22.59 1.25
N SER A 207 5.62 -23.65 0.73
CA SER A 207 6.38 -24.71 0.07
C SER A 207 6.57 -24.35 -1.40
N LEU A 208 7.80 -24.21 -1.83
CA LEU A 208 8.19 -23.94 -3.20
C LEU A 208 8.63 -25.24 -3.90
N SER A 209 8.35 -25.37 -5.20
CA SER A 209 8.96 -26.40 -6.04
C SER A 209 10.47 -26.15 -6.22
N ALA A 210 11.21 -27.13 -6.80
CA ALA A 210 12.64 -26.95 -7.07
C ALA A 210 12.90 -25.73 -7.95
N ALA A 211 12.19 -25.59 -9.08
CA ALA A 211 12.32 -24.45 -9.98
C ALA A 211 11.98 -23.10 -9.31
N GLN A 212 10.94 -23.08 -8.45
CA GLN A 212 10.59 -21.90 -7.69
C GLN A 212 11.65 -21.55 -6.62
N ASN A 213 12.27 -22.54 -5.98
CA ASN A 213 13.36 -22.32 -5.04
C ASN A 213 14.61 -21.73 -5.71
N ASP A 214 14.95 -22.24 -6.91
CA ASP A 214 16.07 -21.70 -7.69
C ASP A 214 15.79 -20.23 -8.06
N ALA A 215 14.63 -19.95 -8.65
CA ALA A 215 14.22 -18.58 -8.96
C ALA A 215 14.18 -17.66 -7.72
N TYR A 216 13.67 -18.16 -6.59
CA TYR A 216 13.67 -17.42 -5.33
C TYR A 216 15.10 -17.09 -4.87
N SER A 217 16.04 -18.03 -5.00
CA SER A 217 17.44 -17.83 -4.64
C SER A 217 18.11 -16.77 -5.52
N ASP A 218 17.82 -16.79 -6.83
CA ASP A 218 18.30 -15.78 -7.79
C ASP A 218 17.73 -14.40 -7.47
N VAL A 219 16.44 -14.31 -7.08
CA VAL A 219 15.81 -13.06 -6.62
C VAL A 219 16.52 -12.53 -5.38
N LYS A 220 16.78 -13.38 -4.39
CA LYS A 220 17.49 -12.98 -3.16
C LYS A 220 18.92 -12.52 -3.44
N SER A 221 19.62 -13.17 -4.38
CA SER A 221 20.94 -12.74 -4.80
C SER A 221 20.92 -11.34 -5.44
N ALA A 222 19.95 -11.08 -6.33
CA ALA A 222 19.80 -9.78 -6.95
C ALA A 222 19.48 -8.67 -5.93
N PHE A 223 18.67 -8.98 -4.92
CA PHE A 223 18.38 -8.04 -3.82
C PHE A 223 19.62 -7.71 -2.99
N GLN A 224 20.53 -8.66 -2.77
CA GLN A 224 21.82 -8.38 -2.12
C GLN A 224 22.70 -7.40 -2.94
N GLU A 225 22.52 -7.40 -4.26
CA GLU A 225 23.18 -6.45 -5.17
C GLU A 225 22.39 -5.12 -5.32
N HIS A 226 21.29 -4.95 -4.58
CA HIS A 226 20.37 -3.80 -4.67
C HIS A 226 19.81 -3.58 -6.09
N LEU A 227 19.63 -4.67 -6.85
CA LEU A 227 19.06 -4.62 -8.19
C LEU A 227 17.55 -4.90 -8.16
N PRO A 228 16.74 -4.10 -8.85
CA PRO A 228 15.37 -4.46 -9.18
C PRO A 228 15.32 -5.79 -9.93
N VAL A 229 14.31 -6.61 -9.70
CA VAL A 229 14.17 -7.93 -10.33
C VAL A 229 12.99 -7.94 -11.30
N LEU A 230 13.22 -8.50 -12.49
CA LEU A 230 12.19 -8.90 -13.43
C LEU A 230 12.01 -10.42 -13.32
N LEU A 231 10.93 -10.87 -12.67
CA LEU A 231 10.54 -12.28 -12.62
C LEU A 231 9.69 -12.64 -13.84
N ASN A 232 10.35 -13.21 -14.83
CA ASN A 232 9.72 -13.64 -16.06
C ASN A 232 9.26 -15.10 -15.91
N GLY A 233 7.98 -15.30 -15.65
CA GLY A 233 7.43 -16.64 -15.43
C GLY A 233 6.17 -16.86 -16.23
N VAL A 234 6.05 -18.01 -16.87
CA VAL A 234 4.85 -18.39 -17.63
C VAL A 234 3.59 -18.36 -16.77
N THR A 235 2.43 -18.21 -17.38
CA THR A 235 1.15 -18.27 -16.68
C THR A 235 1.00 -19.61 -15.98
N GLY A 236 0.70 -19.58 -14.67
CA GLY A 236 0.60 -20.80 -13.85
C GLY A 236 1.94 -21.36 -13.36
N SER A 237 3.06 -20.64 -13.50
CA SER A 237 4.36 -21.03 -12.92
C SER A 237 4.43 -20.88 -11.41
N GLY A 238 3.45 -20.20 -10.80
CA GLY A 238 3.40 -19.97 -9.37
C GLY A 238 4.24 -18.79 -8.88
N LYS A 239 4.39 -17.74 -9.69
CA LYS A 239 5.01 -16.45 -9.27
C LYS A 239 4.49 -15.95 -7.93
N THR A 240 3.17 -16.10 -7.71
CA THR A 240 2.50 -15.68 -6.47
C THR A 240 3.06 -16.37 -5.22
N GLU A 241 3.53 -17.62 -5.31
CA GLU A 241 4.16 -18.33 -4.19
C GLU A 241 5.47 -17.66 -3.77
N ILE A 242 6.26 -17.24 -4.75
CA ILE A 242 7.51 -16.50 -4.52
C ILE A 242 7.20 -15.14 -3.88
N TYR A 243 6.18 -14.43 -4.39
CA TYR A 243 5.77 -13.14 -3.80
C TYR A 243 5.32 -13.27 -2.34
N VAL A 244 4.50 -14.28 -2.05
CA VAL A 244 4.02 -14.53 -0.68
C VAL A 244 5.18 -14.87 0.24
N LYS A 245 6.13 -15.68 -0.19
CA LYS A 245 7.32 -16.01 0.61
C LYS A 245 8.17 -14.77 0.90
N LEU A 246 8.45 -13.96 -0.12
CA LEU A 246 9.19 -12.70 0.05
C LEU A 246 8.46 -11.74 0.99
N ALA A 247 7.14 -11.57 0.82
CA ALA A 247 6.34 -10.70 1.66
C ALA A 247 6.30 -11.16 3.13
N LEU A 248 6.17 -12.46 3.39
CA LEU A 248 6.24 -13.02 4.75
C LEU A 248 7.60 -12.73 5.41
N GLU A 249 8.69 -12.93 4.69
CA GLU A 249 10.03 -12.66 5.22
C GLU A 249 10.23 -11.18 5.51
N THR A 250 9.79 -10.31 4.60
CA THR A 250 9.86 -8.86 4.78
C THR A 250 9.09 -8.40 6.01
N MET A 251 7.87 -8.89 6.18
CA MET A 251 7.04 -8.52 7.34
C MET A 251 7.58 -9.11 8.66
N ARG A 252 8.16 -10.31 8.64
CA ARG A 252 8.85 -10.88 9.82
C ARG A 252 10.08 -10.07 10.24
N GLN A 253 10.69 -9.32 9.31
CA GLN A 253 11.76 -8.36 9.59
C GLN A 253 11.24 -7.01 10.11
N GLY A 254 9.94 -6.86 10.34
CA GLY A 254 9.31 -5.62 10.79
C GLY A 254 9.14 -4.56 9.69
N LYS A 255 9.36 -4.92 8.41
CA LYS A 255 9.17 -4.02 7.28
C LYS A 255 7.84 -4.24 6.59
N ASN A 256 7.42 -3.25 5.82
CA ASN A 256 6.12 -3.21 5.16
C ASN A 256 6.19 -3.62 3.68
N VAL A 257 5.05 -4.01 3.13
CA VAL A 257 4.96 -4.54 1.76
C VAL A 257 3.88 -3.79 0.96
N LEU A 258 4.24 -3.38 -0.26
CA LEU A 258 3.29 -2.90 -1.26
C LEU A 258 3.20 -3.95 -2.38
N TYR A 259 2.03 -4.58 -2.54
CA TYR A 259 1.74 -5.52 -3.60
C TYR A 259 0.78 -4.88 -4.61
N MET A 260 1.31 -4.49 -5.75
CA MET A 260 0.56 -3.84 -6.82
C MET A 260 0.09 -4.85 -7.85
N ILE A 261 -1.17 -4.72 -8.24
CA ILE A 261 -1.82 -5.52 -9.28
C ILE A 261 -2.56 -4.63 -10.27
N PRO A 262 -2.78 -5.08 -11.52
CA PRO A 262 -3.61 -4.36 -12.48
C PRO A 262 -5.04 -4.14 -11.98
N GLU A 263 -5.70 -3.07 -12.43
CA GLU A 263 -7.09 -2.77 -12.02
C GLU A 263 -8.08 -3.90 -12.35
N ILE A 264 -7.81 -4.65 -13.41
CA ILE A 264 -8.64 -5.78 -13.88
C ILE A 264 -8.37 -7.05 -13.08
N ALA A 265 -7.18 -7.18 -12.48
CA ALA A 265 -6.71 -8.38 -11.79
C ALA A 265 -7.08 -8.45 -10.30
N VAL A 266 -7.82 -7.46 -9.76
CA VAL A 266 -8.33 -7.52 -8.37
C VAL A 266 -9.31 -8.67 -8.25
N SER A 267 -8.79 -9.91 -8.21
CA SER A 267 -9.63 -11.08 -8.03
C SER A 267 -9.92 -11.28 -6.55
N ARG A 268 -11.20 -11.52 -6.25
CA ARG A 268 -11.64 -11.91 -4.90
C ARG A 268 -10.84 -13.10 -4.36
N GLN A 269 -10.41 -13.99 -5.26
CA GLN A 269 -9.64 -15.17 -4.95
C GLN A 269 -8.24 -14.87 -4.40
N LEU A 270 -7.53 -13.94 -5.03
CA LEU A 270 -6.21 -13.49 -4.56
C LEU A 270 -6.33 -12.76 -3.21
N GLU A 271 -7.30 -11.84 -3.09
CA GLU A 271 -7.54 -11.14 -1.82
C GLU A 271 -7.86 -12.11 -0.67
N GLU A 272 -8.79 -13.07 -0.89
CA GLU A 272 -9.14 -14.06 0.12
C GLU A 272 -7.95 -14.95 0.50
N ARG A 273 -7.11 -15.31 -0.47
CA ARG A 273 -5.90 -16.07 -0.22
C ARG A 273 -4.90 -15.29 0.63
N LEU A 274 -4.58 -14.05 0.26
CA LEU A 274 -3.67 -13.20 1.01
C LEU A 274 -4.23 -12.89 2.41
N ARG A 275 -5.54 -12.71 2.53
CA ARG A 275 -6.19 -12.49 3.83
C ARG A 275 -6.09 -13.68 4.77
N ARG A 276 -6.05 -14.92 4.26
CA ARG A 276 -5.79 -16.12 5.09
C ARG A 276 -4.36 -16.16 5.62
N ILE A 277 -3.41 -15.57 4.87
CA ILE A 277 -1.98 -15.60 5.20
C ILE A 277 -1.59 -14.45 6.11
N PHE A 278 -2.03 -13.24 5.77
CA PHE A 278 -1.62 -11.99 6.42
C PHE A 278 -2.67 -11.44 7.41
N GLY A 279 -3.86 -12.01 7.44
CA GLY A 279 -4.91 -11.66 8.41
C GLY A 279 -5.28 -10.18 8.43
N ALA A 280 -5.18 -9.57 9.61
CA ALA A 280 -5.50 -8.18 9.86
C ALA A 280 -4.48 -7.18 9.26
N TYR A 281 -3.30 -7.64 8.90
CA TYR A 281 -2.25 -6.80 8.29
C TYR A 281 -2.46 -6.54 6.80
N LEU A 282 -3.42 -7.24 6.14
CA LEU A 282 -3.74 -7.03 4.74
C LEU A 282 -4.75 -5.89 4.57
N PHE A 283 -4.33 -4.85 3.87
CA PHE A 283 -5.19 -3.74 3.43
C PHE A 283 -5.37 -3.79 1.92
N THR A 284 -6.63 -3.71 1.46
CA THR A 284 -6.94 -3.68 0.02
C THR A 284 -7.26 -2.25 -0.40
N PHE A 285 -6.62 -1.79 -1.48
CA PHE A 285 -6.77 -0.42 -1.97
C PHE A 285 -6.88 -0.36 -3.51
N HIS A 286 -7.95 0.27 -4.02
CA HIS A 286 -8.17 0.46 -5.45
C HIS A 286 -8.90 1.78 -5.73
N SER A 287 -8.96 2.20 -6.97
CA SER A 287 -9.51 3.51 -7.39
C SER A 287 -10.99 3.75 -6.97
N LYS A 288 -11.77 2.68 -6.79
CA LYS A 288 -13.19 2.74 -6.39
C LYS A 288 -13.42 2.78 -4.87
N VAL A 289 -12.35 2.83 -4.06
CA VAL A 289 -12.46 2.91 -2.60
C VAL A 289 -13.03 4.27 -2.21
N THR A 290 -14.01 4.26 -1.27
CA THR A 290 -14.60 5.51 -0.77
C THR A 290 -13.56 6.34 -0.02
N ALA A 291 -13.80 7.66 0.07
CA ALA A 291 -12.93 8.57 0.81
C ALA A 291 -12.69 8.15 2.27
N ALA A 292 -13.77 7.74 2.93
CA ALA A 292 -13.68 7.29 4.32
C ALA A 292 -12.80 6.04 4.45
N LYS A 293 -12.92 5.09 3.51
CA LYS A 293 -12.08 3.88 3.50
C LYS A 293 -10.62 4.19 3.16
N ARG A 294 -10.39 5.18 2.26
CA ARG A 294 -9.03 5.65 1.95
C ARG A 294 -8.35 6.25 3.18
N GLU A 295 -9.07 7.10 3.93
CA GLU A 295 -8.58 7.70 5.17
C GLU A 295 -8.31 6.64 6.24
N GLU A 296 -9.19 5.64 6.38
CA GLU A 296 -8.99 4.49 7.26
C GLU A 296 -7.72 3.71 6.88
N VAL A 297 -7.55 3.33 5.60
CA VAL A 297 -6.36 2.61 5.14
C VAL A 297 -5.10 3.45 5.36
N ALA A 298 -5.11 4.75 5.06
CA ALA A 298 -3.98 5.64 5.28
C ALA A 298 -3.61 5.74 6.77
N SER A 299 -4.59 5.79 7.66
CA SER A 299 -4.36 5.80 9.12
C SER A 299 -3.74 4.48 9.60
N GLU A 300 -4.25 3.34 9.13
CA GLU A 300 -3.73 2.02 9.49
C GLU A 300 -2.30 1.80 8.98
N ILE A 301 -1.99 2.28 7.76
CA ILE A 301 -0.64 2.24 7.20
C ILE A 301 0.33 3.03 8.09
N ARG A 302 -0.05 4.23 8.55
CA ARG A 302 0.81 5.03 9.44
C ARG A 302 1.06 4.38 10.80
N ALA A 303 0.17 3.49 11.25
CA ALA A 303 0.35 2.73 12.48
C ALA A 303 1.43 1.62 12.36
N GLY A 304 1.91 1.33 11.17
CA GLY A 304 2.96 0.33 10.92
C GLY A 304 2.46 -1.09 10.68
N ASN A 305 3.36 -1.96 10.30
CA ASN A 305 3.13 -3.38 10.00
C ASN A 305 1.94 -3.64 9.09
N TYR A 306 2.16 -3.52 7.79
CA TYR A 306 1.12 -3.71 6.79
C TYR A 306 1.63 -4.39 5.52
N ILE A 307 0.73 -5.07 4.84
CA ILE A 307 0.80 -5.38 3.43
C ILE A 307 -0.40 -4.74 2.72
N VAL A 308 -0.13 -3.89 1.74
CA VAL A 308 -1.16 -3.30 0.89
C VAL A 308 -1.27 -4.08 -0.40
N LEU A 309 -2.43 -4.69 -0.67
CA LEU A 309 -2.81 -5.16 -2.00
C LEU A 309 -3.52 -4.02 -2.72
N GLY A 310 -2.88 -3.44 -3.73
CA GLY A 310 -3.42 -2.25 -4.36
C GLY A 310 -3.24 -2.16 -5.86
N THR A 311 -4.04 -1.27 -6.48
CA THR A 311 -3.84 -0.89 -7.88
C THR A 311 -2.87 0.31 -7.96
N ARG A 312 -2.60 0.83 -9.15
CA ARG A 312 -1.65 1.94 -9.37
C ARG A 312 -1.78 3.10 -8.38
N SER A 313 -3.00 3.43 -7.93
CA SER A 313 -3.22 4.56 -7.01
C SER A 313 -2.74 4.30 -5.58
N SER A 314 -2.47 3.05 -5.21
CA SER A 314 -1.93 2.70 -3.90
C SER A 314 -0.52 3.24 -3.65
N ILE A 315 0.21 3.59 -4.71
CA ILE A 315 1.55 4.15 -4.61
C ILE A 315 1.61 5.52 -3.89
N PHE A 316 0.47 6.24 -3.86
CA PHE A 316 0.34 7.52 -3.16
C PHE A 316 -0.23 7.39 -1.74
N LEU A 317 -0.32 6.20 -1.19
CA LEU A 317 -0.59 6.02 0.24
C LEU A 317 0.64 6.45 1.05
N PRO A 318 0.47 6.85 2.31
CA PRO A 318 1.58 7.30 3.16
C PRO A 318 2.43 6.11 3.62
N HIS A 319 3.17 5.52 2.67
CA HIS A 319 4.05 4.41 2.96
C HIS A 319 5.23 4.84 3.82
N HIS A 320 5.70 3.93 4.67
CA HIS A 320 6.93 4.08 5.45
C HIS A 320 7.53 2.70 5.68
N ASP A 321 8.83 2.65 5.95
CA ASP A 321 9.59 1.41 6.20
C ASP A 321 9.25 0.29 5.22
N LEU A 322 9.05 0.64 3.94
CA LEU A 322 8.85 -0.35 2.89
C LEU A 322 10.10 -1.22 2.77
N GLY A 323 9.92 -2.54 2.84
CA GLY A 323 10.97 -3.51 2.60
C GLY A 323 10.84 -4.18 1.25
N LEU A 324 9.61 -4.26 0.72
CA LEU A 324 9.34 -4.93 -0.54
C LEU A 324 8.20 -4.25 -1.31
N ILE A 325 8.43 -4.05 -2.60
CA ILE A 325 7.39 -3.68 -3.57
C ILE A 325 7.27 -4.80 -4.60
N ILE A 326 6.05 -5.29 -4.79
CA ILE A 326 5.71 -6.29 -5.81
C ILE A 326 4.83 -5.60 -6.86
N VAL A 327 5.20 -5.70 -8.12
CA VAL A 327 4.39 -5.22 -9.25
C VAL A 327 4.06 -6.42 -10.11
N ASP A 328 2.87 -6.98 -9.96
CA ASP A 328 2.46 -8.15 -10.74
C ASP A 328 1.89 -7.72 -12.09
N GLU A 329 2.08 -8.56 -13.12
CA GLU A 329 1.74 -8.29 -14.50
C GLU A 329 2.23 -6.87 -14.95
N GLU A 330 3.53 -6.63 -14.80
CA GLU A 330 4.18 -5.30 -14.99
C GLU A 330 3.92 -4.66 -16.35
N HIS A 331 3.62 -5.49 -17.35
CA HIS A 331 3.35 -5.08 -18.73
C HIS A 331 1.94 -4.49 -18.92
N ASP A 332 1.04 -4.66 -17.94
CA ASP A 332 -0.36 -4.28 -18.08
C ASP A 332 -0.50 -2.76 -18.24
N THR A 333 -1.25 -2.37 -19.27
CA THR A 333 -1.47 -0.95 -19.61
C THR A 333 -2.24 -0.17 -18.56
N SER A 334 -2.98 -0.84 -17.65
CA SER A 334 -3.72 -0.19 -16.57
C SER A 334 -2.82 0.48 -15.53
N TYR A 335 -1.53 0.17 -15.50
CA TYR A 335 -0.56 0.93 -14.71
C TYR A 335 -0.35 2.35 -15.23
N LYS A 336 -0.66 2.64 -16.50
CA LYS A 336 -0.63 4.00 -17.03
C LYS A 336 -1.93 4.73 -16.70
N GLN A 337 -1.81 5.92 -16.11
CA GLN A 337 -2.93 6.83 -15.93
C GLN A 337 -3.01 7.79 -17.13
N ASP A 338 -4.12 7.76 -17.86
CA ASP A 338 -4.32 8.65 -19.02
C ASP A 338 -4.93 9.98 -18.60
N ALA A 339 -5.89 9.96 -17.69
CA ALA A 339 -6.56 11.14 -17.15
C ALA A 339 -7.15 10.86 -15.75
N PRO A 340 -7.28 11.86 -14.87
CA PRO A 340 -6.68 13.21 -14.99
C PRO A 340 -5.15 13.18 -14.74
N ALA A 341 -4.51 14.36 -14.83
CA ALA A 341 -3.14 14.50 -14.34
C ALA A 341 -3.05 14.23 -12.81
N PRO A 342 -1.93 13.67 -12.34
CA PRO A 342 -0.70 13.28 -13.05
C PRO A 342 -0.90 12.05 -13.95
N ARG A 343 -0.35 12.10 -15.18
CA ARG A 343 -0.42 10.99 -16.13
C ARG A 343 0.76 10.04 -15.95
N TYR A 344 0.91 9.52 -14.75
CA TYR A 344 2.02 8.66 -14.34
C TYR A 344 1.84 7.21 -14.77
N ASN A 345 2.96 6.47 -14.80
CA ASN A 345 2.97 5.02 -14.88
C ASN A 345 3.27 4.45 -13.48
N GLY A 346 2.36 3.62 -12.94
CA GLY A 346 2.49 3.05 -11.60
C GLY A 346 3.71 2.15 -11.44
N ARG A 347 4.05 1.34 -12.46
CA ARG A 347 5.25 0.50 -12.47
C ARG A 347 6.53 1.34 -12.33
N ASP A 348 6.68 2.36 -13.17
CA ASP A 348 7.88 3.20 -13.18
C ASP A 348 7.97 4.05 -11.90
N THR A 349 6.82 4.50 -11.40
CA THR A 349 6.74 5.22 -10.12
C THR A 349 7.08 4.29 -8.94
N ALA A 350 6.72 2.99 -9.02
CA ALA A 350 7.08 1.99 -8.00
C ALA A 350 8.60 1.77 -7.92
N LEU A 351 9.30 1.76 -9.07
CA LEU A 351 10.77 1.71 -9.10
C LEU A 351 11.39 2.91 -8.38
N MET A 352 10.80 4.10 -8.54
CA MET A 352 11.29 5.29 -7.84
C MET A 352 10.95 5.26 -6.36
N LEU A 353 9.75 4.83 -5.98
CA LEU A 353 9.37 4.66 -4.57
C LEU A 353 10.30 3.67 -3.87
N ALA A 354 10.60 2.54 -4.51
CA ALA A 354 11.56 1.57 -3.98
C ALA A 354 12.92 2.20 -3.71
N ARG A 355 13.40 3.04 -4.63
CA ARG A 355 14.67 3.75 -4.46
C ARG A 355 14.63 4.78 -3.32
N ILE A 356 13.52 5.52 -3.17
CA ILE A 356 13.36 6.54 -2.11
C ILE A 356 13.32 5.87 -0.73
N ASP A 357 12.59 4.77 -0.59
CA ASP A 357 12.43 4.05 0.68
C ASP A 357 13.57 3.04 0.95
N GLY A 358 14.44 2.78 -0.02
CA GLY A 358 15.46 1.71 0.09
C GLY A 358 14.83 0.31 0.13
N ALA A 359 13.69 0.12 -0.52
CA ALA A 359 12.96 -1.13 -0.58
C ALA A 359 13.42 -2.00 -1.75
N GLU A 360 13.36 -3.31 -1.58
CA GLU A 360 13.51 -4.27 -2.67
C GLU A 360 12.28 -4.21 -3.61
N ILE A 361 12.49 -4.44 -4.91
CA ILE A 361 11.37 -4.43 -5.87
C ILE A 361 11.46 -5.59 -6.85
N ILE A 362 10.32 -6.26 -7.06
CA ILE A 362 10.15 -7.34 -8.01
C ILE A 362 8.99 -7.01 -8.97
N LEU A 363 9.29 -7.05 -10.26
CA LEU A 363 8.32 -6.91 -11.36
C LEU A 363 8.03 -8.29 -11.92
N GLY A 364 6.79 -8.75 -11.84
CA GLY A 364 6.41 -10.07 -12.34
C GLY A 364 5.59 -10.02 -13.60
N THR A 365 5.83 -10.95 -14.52
CA THR A 365 5.11 -11.02 -15.77
C THR A 365 5.32 -12.35 -16.49
N ALA A 366 4.42 -12.70 -17.40
CA ALA A 366 4.62 -13.78 -18.39
C ALA A 366 5.09 -13.20 -19.74
N THR A 367 4.82 -11.92 -20.00
CA THR A 367 5.09 -11.21 -21.26
C THR A 367 5.78 -9.89 -20.95
N PRO A 368 7.10 -9.90 -20.71
CA PRO A 368 7.85 -8.72 -20.28
C PRO A 368 7.71 -7.53 -21.24
N SER A 369 7.58 -6.33 -20.68
CA SER A 369 7.62 -5.09 -21.46
C SER A 369 9.02 -4.88 -22.07
N LEU A 370 9.08 -4.16 -23.20
CA LEU A 370 10.36 -3.83 -23.85
C LEU A 370 11.25 -2.99 -22.95
N GLU A 371 10.67 -2.10 -22.15
CA GLU A 371 11.37 -1.25 -21.19
C GLU A 371 12.06 -2.09 -20.11
N SER A 372 11.35 -3.07 -19.55
CA SER A 372 11.89 -3.98 -18.54
C SER A 372 13.01 -4.86 -19.11
N LEU A 373 12.79 -5.43 -20.30
CA LEU A 373 13.84 -6.19 -21.01
C LEU A 373 15.07 -5.34 -21.32
N TYR A 374 14.89 -4.11 -21.76
CA TYR A 374 15.99 -3.19 -22.01
C TYR A 374 16.77 -2.88 -20.73
N ASN A 375 16.08 -2.62 -19.61
CA ASN A 375 16.73 -2.39 -18.32
C ASN A 375 17.53 -3.62 -17.85
N CYS A 376 17.03 -4.82 -18.11
CA CYS A 376 17.78 -6.06 -17.85
C CYS A 376 19.04 -6.14 -18.73
N ARG A 377 18.91 -5.81 -20.04
CA ARG A 377 20.02 -5.84 -20.99
C ARG A 377 21.16 -4.89 -20.62
N ILE A 378 20.85 -3.72 -20.09
CA ILE A 378 21.86 -2.71 -19.68
C ILE A 378 22.32 -2.85 -18.22
N GLY A 379 21.92 -3.93 -17.54
CA GLY A 379 22.35 -4.24 -16.17
C GLY A 379 21.73 -3.39 -15.06
N ARG A 380 20.63 -2.68 -15.35
CA ARG A 380 19.89 -1.89 -14.32
C ARG A 380 18.84 -2.72 -13.57
N MET A 381 18.57 -3.91 -14.05
CA MET A 381 17.59 -4.84 -13.49
C MET A 381 18.08 -6.28 -13.73
N LYS A 382 17.85 -7.17 -12.81
CA LYS A 382 18.16 -8.59 -12.95
C LYS A 382 16.94 -9.33 -13.50
N LYS A 383 17.12 -10.07 -14.59
CA LYS A 383 16.10 -11.00 -15.09
C LYS A 383 16.26 -12.34 -14.40
N VAL A 384 15.15 -12.87 -13.87
CA VAL A 384 15.04 -14.22 -13.31
C VAL A 384 13.94 -14.93 -14.08
N ASP A 385 14.23 -16.10 -14.64
CA ASP A 385 13.28 -16.88 -15.43
C ASP A 385 12.66 -18.00 -14.59
N LEU A 386 11.33 -18.18 -14.72
CA LEU A 386 10.56 -19.28 -14.15
C LEU A 386 9.74 -19.98 -15.25
N PRO A 387 10.39 -20.79 -16.08
CA PRO A 387 9.81 -21.31 -17.33
C PRO A 387 8.80 -22.44 -17.10
N GLU A 388 8.85 -23.15 -15.97
CA GLU A 388 8.03 -24.34 -15.74
C GLU A 388 6.65 -23.99 -15.19
N ARG A 389 5.61 -24.64 -15.70
CA ARG A 389 4.27 -24.57 -15.10
C ARG A 389 4.18 -25.49 -13.90
N TYR A 390 3.59 -25.01 -12.80
CA TYR A 390 3.52 -25.73 -11.52
C TYR A 390 2.86 -27.12 -11.64
N TYR A 391 1.90 -27.30 -12.55
CA TYR A 391 1.18 -28.57 -12.75
C TYR A 391 1.70 -29.41 -13.94
N GLY A 392 2.88 -29.11 -14.50
CA GLY A 392 3.44 -29.87 -15.62
C GLY A 392 2.61 -29.83 -16.90
N ALA A 393 1.74 -28.83 -17.07
CA ALA A 393 0.99 -28.62 -18.30
C ALA A 393 1.94 -28.31 -19.45
N SER A 394 1.79 -29.00 -20.59
CA SER A 394 2.56 -28.74 -21.81
C SER A 394 2.27 -27.33 -22.35
N ASP A 395 3.25 -26.74 -23.00
CA ASP A 395 3.06 -25.49 -23.75
C ASP A 395 2.10 -25.73 -24.91
N SER A 396 1.37 -24.68 -25.30
CA SER A 396 0.52 -24.75 -26.50
C SER A 396 1.40 -24.75 -27.74
N ASP A 397 1.11 -25.62 -28.69
CA ASP A 397 1.71 -25.58 -30.02
C ASP A 397 1.25 -24.33 -30.74
N VAL A 398 2.18 -23.52 -31.21
CA VAL A 398 1.92 -22.28 -31.94
C VAL A 398 2.26 -22.50 -33.41
N GLU A 399 1.25 -22.49 -34.28
CA GLU A 399 1.42 -22.52 -35.72
C GLU A 399 1.34 -21.09 -36.26
N ILE A 400 2.41 -20.64 -36.92
CA ILE A 400 2.43 -19.35 -37.59
C ILE A 400 1.93 -19.51 -39.02
N ILE A 401 0.74 -18.96 -39.29
CA ILE A 401 0.15 -18.97 -40.64
C ILE A 401 0.48 -17.62 -41.28
N ASP A 402 1.27 -17.68 -42.37
CA ASP A 402 1.49 -16.50 -43.22
C ASP A 402 0.27 -16.30 -44.11
N THR A 403 -0.40 -15.17 -43.98
CA THR A 403 -1.61 -14.79 -44.74
C THR A 403 -1.32 -13.77 -45.83
N SER A 404 -0.06 -13.53 -46.18
CA SER A 404 0.36 -12.58 -47.24
C SER A 404 0.03 -13.04 -48.65
#